data_13e64ad5eb8fa439475bcb1379aee106
#
_entry.id   13e64ad5eb8fa439475bcb1379aee106
#
_cell.length_a   1.000
_cell.length_b   1.000
_cell.length_c   1.000
_cell.angle_alpha   90.00
_cell.angle_beta   90.00
_cell.angle_gamma   90.00
#
_symmetry.space_group_name_H-M   'P 1'
#
loop_
_entity.id
_entity.type
_entity.pdbx_description
1 polymer ?
#
loop_
_entity_poly.entity_id
_entity_poly.type
_entity_poly.pdbx_seq_one_letter_code
_entity_poly.pdbx_strand_id
1 'polypeptide(L)'
;MSKYTNKVDSKGRVSVPAQFRAALPSGFQKSIVVYQAVNHYAIECCDLLHIEKVNESLEGFAPYSDEHDEFSLALMSGLVELSFDGNGRIILPQELMEFAGISDYATFAGKGKTFQIWEPEAFKQELDKARNKVKEKRGLLRFQVRNETGGQNDRS
;
A
#
# COMPACT_ATOMS: atom_id res chain seq x y z
N MET A 1 -11.12 4.14 -4.02
CA MET A 1 -10.55 3.29 -5.06
C MET A 1 -10.99 1.86 -4.88
N SER A 2 -11.21 1.18 -5.97
CA SER A 2 -11.61 -0.23 -5.91
C SER A 2 -10.41 -1.14 -6.01
N LYS A 3 -10.65 -2.39 -6.33
CA LYS A 3 -9.62 -3.38 -6.61
C LYS A 3 -9.71 -3.79 -8.08
N TYR A 4 -8.57 -4.10 -8.67
CA TYR A 4 -8.46 -4.51 -10.07
C TYR A 4 -7.44 -5.61 -10.19
N THR A 5 -7.69 -6.58 -11.09
CA THR A 5 -6.73 -7.63 -11.38
C THR A 5 -6.28 -7.52 -12.82
N ASN A 6 -4.99 -7.40 -13.03
CA ASN A 6 -4.38 -7.23 -14.34
C ASN A 6 -3.35 -8.32 -14.59
N LYS A 7 -3.14 -8.63 -15.87
CA LYS A 7 -2.17 -9.64 -16.27
C LYS A 7 -0.75 -9.09 -16.17
N VAL A 8 0.17 -9.91 -15.70
CA VAL A 8 1.60 -9.62 -15.67
C VAL A 8 2.25 -10.39 -16.82
N ASP A 9 2.99 -9.71 -17.66
CA ASP A 9 3.63 -10.39 -18.80
C ASP A 9 4.93 -11.09 -18.38
N SER A 10 5.56 -11.77 -19.34
CA SER A 10 6.77 -12.54 -19.08
C SER A 10 7.95 -11.71 -18.62
N LYS A 11 7.92 -10.39 -18.83
CA LYS A 11 8.97 -9.47 -18.40
C LYS A 11 8.66 -8.77 -17.09
N GLY A 12 7.53 -9.12 -16.47
CA GLY A 12 7.10 -8.47 -15.24
C GLY A 12 6.35 -7.17 -15.43
N ARG A 13 5.97 -6.82 -16.66
CA ARG A 13 5.22 -5.60 -16.93
C ARG A 13 3.77 -5.79 -16.59
N VAL A 14 3.19 -4.82 -15.91
CA VAL A 14 1.79 -4.82 -15.52
C VAL A 14 1.23 -3.40 -15.61
N SER A 15 0.01 -3.26 -16.10
CA SER A 15 -0.67 -1.96 -16.14
C SER A 15 -1.15 -1.60 -14.75
N VAL A 16 -0.80 -0.39 -14.31
CA VAL A 16 -1.37 0.17 -13.09
C VAL A 16 -2.71 0.80 -13.46
N PRO A 17 -3.80 0.46 -12.77
CA PRO A 17 -5.11 1.02 -13.12
C PRO A 17 -5.09 2.55 -13.16
N ALA A 18 -5.80 3.11 -14.13
CA ALA A 18 -5.81 4.55 -14.35
C ALA A 18 -6.24 5.34 -13.12
N GLN A 19 -7.18 4.80 -12.33
CA GLN A 19 -7.62 5.44 -11.11
C GLN A 19 -6.50 5.58 -10.08
N PHE A 20 -5.62 4.57 -10.02
CA PHE A 20 -4.50 4.58 -9.08
C PHE A 20 -3.44 5.60 -9.52
N ARG A 21 -3.18 5.67 -10.84
CA ARG A 21 -2.24 6.66 -11.38
C ARG A 21 -2.77 8.08 -11.20
N ALA A 22 -4.06 8.28 -11.41
CA ALA A 22 -4.69 9.58 -11.27
C ALA A 22 -4.72 10.07 -9.81
N ALA A 23 -4.68 9.16 -8.86
CA ALA A 23 -4.68 9.51 -7.44
C ALA A 23 -3.30 9.97 -6.93
N LEU A 24 -2.25 9.80 -7.74
CA LEU A 24 -0.92 10.29 -7.35
C LEU A 24 -0.92 11.82 -7.36
N PRO A 25 -0.18 12.45 -6.42
CA PRO A 25 -0.15 13.91 -6.36
C PRO A 25 0.41 14.53 -7.64
N SER A 26 -0.05 15.74 -7.96
CA SER A 26 0.46 16.50 -9.09
C SER A 26 1.97 16.66 -8.97
N GLY A 27 2.69 16.40 -10.05
CA GLY A 27 4.14 16.42 -10.06
C GLY A 27 4.79 15.10 -9.66
N PHE A 28 4.00 14.13 -9.16
CA PHE A 28 4.49 12.81 -8.74
C PHE A 28 3.84 11.68 -9.53
N GLN A 29 3.46 11.95 -10.79
CA GLN A 29 2.69 10.99 -11.59
C GLN A 29 3.53 10.20 -12.60
N LYS A 30 4.86 10.40 -12.61
CA LYS A 30 5.76 9.71 -13.54
C LYS A 30 6.33 8.41 -13.01
N SER A 31 6.29 8.22 -11.71
CA SER A 31 6.85 7.04 -11.07
C SER A 31 6.11 6.72 -9.78
N ILE A 32 6.34 5.51 -9.28
CA ILE A 32 5.88 5.12 -7.95
C ILE A 32 7.05 4.47 -7.21
N VAL A 33 6.96 4.45 -5.90
CA VAL A 33 7.91 3.74 -5.04
C VAL A 33 7.23 2.47 -4.57
N VAL A 34 7.93 1.36 -4.66
CA VAL A 34 7.41 0.05 -4.24
C VAL A 34 8.37 -0.59 -3.25
N TYR A 35 7.82 -1.37 -2.33
CA TYR A 35 8.60 -2.07 -1.31
C TYR A 35 7.77 -3.19 -0.71
N GLN A 36 8.42 -4.07 0.06
CA GLN A 36 7.73 -5.15 0.74
C GLN A 36 6.82 -4.58 1.83
N ALA A 37 5.55 -4.99 1.83
CA ALA A 37 4.64 -4.59 2.89
C ALA A 37 5.11 -5.19 4.23
N VAL A 38 4.85 -4.47 5.32
CA VAL A 38 5.32 -4.88 6.64
C VAL A 38 4.52 -6.06 7.19
N ASN A 39 3.21 -6.00 7.03
CA ASN A 39 2.30 -6.96 7.67
C ASN A 39 1.75 -8.03 6.74
N HIS A 40 2.12 -8.00 5.46
CA HIS A 40 1.56 -8.90 4.46
C HIS A 40 2.59 -9.29 3.42
N TYR A 41 2.40 -10.42 2.78
CA TYR A 41 3.19 -10.79 1.61
C TYR A 41 2.60 -10.09 0.39
N ALA A 42 2.81 -8.80 0.32
CA ALA A 42 2.30 -7.93 -0.73
C ALA A 42 3.31 -6.82 -1.02
N ILE A 43 3.13 -6.13 -2.14
CA ILE A 43 3.97 -5.00 -2.53
C ILE A 43 3.24 -3.73 -2.15
N GLU A 44 3.86 -2.90 -1.32
CA GLU A 44 3.33 -1.59 -0.98
C GLU A 44 3.74 -0.59 -2.04
N CYS A 45 2.81 0.26 -2.46
CA CYS A 45 3.05 1.25 -3.51
C CYS A 45 2.60 2.63 -3.04
N CYS A 46 3.45 3.61 -3.25
CA CYS A 46 3.15 4.99 -2.88
C CYS A 46 3.95 5.97 -3.73
N ASP A 47 3.72 7.25 -3.55
CA ASP A 47 4.49 8.29 -4.20
C ASP A 47 5.67 8.72 -3.32
N LEU A 48 6.60 9.48 -3.92
CA LEU A 48 7.78 9.95 -3.20
C LEU A 48 7.44 10.88 -2.05
N LEU A 49 6.39 11.67 -2.18
CA LEU A 49 5.97 12.56 -1.11
C LEU A 49 5.54 11.78 0.13
N HIS A 50 4.85 10.65 -0.07
CA HIS A 50 4.47 9.77 1.03
C HIS A 50 5.70 9.17 1.72
N ILE A 51 6.72 8.81 0.95
CA ILE A 51 7.98 8.28 1.49
C ILE A 51 8.68 9.31 2.36
N GLU A 52 8.64 10.58 1.98
CA GLU A 52 9.18 11.64 2.82
C GLU A 52 8.50 11.70 4.18
N LYS A 53 7.19 11.51 4.19
CA LYS A 53 6.41 11.48 5.44
C LYS A 53 6.74 10.26 6.30
N VAL A 54 6.95 9.11 5.68
CA VAL A 54 7.36 7.90 6.39
C VAL A 54 8.73 8.13 7.01
N ASN A 55 9.65 8.71 6.27
CA ASN A 55 10.99 9.01 6.76
C ASN A 55 10.96 9.98 7.94
N GLU A 56 10.12 11.00 7.88
CA GLU A 56 9.93 11.92 8.99
C GLU A 56 9.43 11.21 10.24
N SER A 57 8.56 10.22 10.08
CA SER A 57 8.06 9.43 11.21
C SER A 57 9.18 8.63 11.88
N LEU A 58 10.17 8.18 11.12
CA LEU A 58 11.32 7.46 11.68
C LEU A 58 12.19 8.36 12.54
N GLU A 59 12.21 9.66 12.27
CA GLU A 59 12.96 10.62 13.05
C GLU A 59 12.39 10.81 14.46
N GLY A 60 11.18 10.32 14.72
CA GLY A 60 10.61 10.30 16.06
C GLY A 60 11.32 9.31 17.00
N PHE A 61 12.08 8.35 16.46
CA PHE A 61 12.89 7.46 17.28
C PHE A 61 14.25 8.10 17.55
N ALA A 62 14.83 7.74 18.70
CA ALA A 62 16.15 8.25 19.04
C ALA A 62 17.17 7.77 18.01
N PRO A 63 18.10 8.62 17.55
CA PRO A 63 19.16 8.23 16.63
C PRO A 63 19.95 7.07 17.23
N TYR A 64 20.31 6.09 16.39
CA TYR A 64 21.03 4.89 16.78
C TYR A 64 20.31 3.97 17.76
N SER A 65 19.00 4.20 18.01
CA SER A 65 18.20 3.26 18.78
C SER A 65 17.91 2.01 17.94
N ASP A 66 17.60 0.89 18.62
CA ASP A 66 17.26 -0.36 17.92
C ASP A 66 16.03 -0.15 17.02
N GLU A 67 15.03 0.57 17.50
CA GLU A 67 13.83 0.84 16.75
C GLU A 67 14.11 1.65 15.48
N HIS A 68 14.92 2.68 15.58
CA HIS A 68 15.30 3.49 14.42
C HIS A 68 16.02 2.65 13.38
N ASP A 69 16.97 1.84 13.83
CA ASP A 69 17.75 0.98 12.94
C ASP A 69 16.87 -0.08 12.27
N GLU A 70 16.04 -0.77 13.05
CA GLU A 70 15.16 -1.82 12.54
C GLU A 70 14.16 -1.28 11.52
N PHE A 71 13.48 -0.18 11.83
CA PHE A 71 12.52 0.42 10.90
C PHE A 71 13.20 0.98 9.67
N SER A 72 14.37 1.60 9.82
CA SER A 72 15.11 2.12 8.68
C SER A 72 15.52 1.02 7.72
N LEU A 73 16.04 -0.09 8.24
CA LEU A 73 16.41 -1.23 7.42
C LEU A 73 15.19 -1.86 6.74
N ALA A 74 14.14 -2.09 7.50
CA ALA A 74 12.96 -2.79 6.98
C ALA A 74 12.19 -1.97 5.95
N LEU A 75 12.10 -0.66 6.13
CA LEU A 75 11.28 0.19 5.27
C LEU A 75 12.09 0.89 4.19
N MET A 76 13.25 1.45 4.57
CA MET A 76 13.97 2.33 3.63
C MET A 76 14.94 1.61 2.73
N SER A 77 15.55 0.51 3.18
CA SER A 77 16.56 -0.17 2.38
C SER A 77 15.99 -0.92 1.19
N GLY A 78 14.71 -1.27 1.23
CA GLY A 78 14.06 -2.04 0.18
C GLY A 78 13.26 -1.21 -0.82
N LEU A 79 13.34 0.10 -0.75
CA LEU A 79 12.57 0.97 -1.65
C LEU A 79 13.11 0.90 -3.07
N VAL A 80 12.21 0.78 -4.03
CA VAL A 80 12.56 0.82 -5.46
C VAL A 80 11.63 1.79 -6.15
N GLU A 81 12.19 2.72 -6.89
CA GLU A 81 11.41 3.64 -7.72
C GLU A 81 11.20 3.04 -9.10
N LEU A 82 9.94 2.95 -9.53
CA LEU A 82 9.57 2.40 -10.82
C LEU A 82 8.91 3.48 -11.66
N SER A 83 9.44 3.70 -12.87
CA SER A 83 8.85 4.66 -13.80
C SER A 83 7.71 4.02 -14.58
N PHE A 84 6.69 4.80 -14.87
CA PHE A 84 5.63 4.37 -15.79
C PHE A 84 6.13 4.47 -17.23
N ASP A 85 5.76 3.50 -18.05
CA ASP A 85 5.96 3.64 -19.49
C ASP A 85 4.82 4.46 -20.12
N GLY A 86 4.85 4.68 -21.44
CA GLY A 86 3.84 5.48 -22.12
C GLY A 86 2.43 4.92 -22.04
N ASN A 87 2.27 3.65 -21.65
CA ASN A 87 0.98 2.99 -21.53
C ASN A 87 0.56 2.80 -20.06
N GLY A 88 1.24 3.43 -19.12
CA GLY A 88 0.89 3.35 -17.71
C GLY A 88 1.28 2.03 -17.06
N ARG A 89 2.25 1.31 -17.63
CA ARG A 89 2.74 0.05 -17.07
C ARG A 89 4.02 0.29 -16.28
N ILE A 90 4.25 -0.59 -15.31
CA ILE A 90 5.51 -0.66 -14.57
C ILE A 90 6.09 -2.07 -14.76
N ILE A 91 7.38 -2.19 -14.49
CA ILE A 91 8.05 -3.50 -14.49
C ILE A 91 8.28 -3.87 -13.02
N LEU A 92 7.60 -4.90 -12.54
CA LEU A 92 7.77 -5.34 -11.17
C LEU A 92 9.12 -6.05 -11.01
N PRO A 93 9.92 -5.65 -10.01
CA PRO A 93 11.15 -6.37 -9.72
C PRO A 93 10.87 -7.82 -9.37
N GLN A 94 11.72 -8.72 -9.88
CA GLN A 94 11.58 -10.15 -9.65
C GLN A 94 11.53 -10.49 -8.15
N GLU A 95 12.38 -9.86 -7.37
CA GLU A 95 12.43 -10.08 -5.94
C GLU A 95 11.12 -9.77 -5.24
N LEU A 96 10.46 -8.68 -5.64
CA LEU A 96 9.16 -8.32 -5.07
C LEU A 96 8.05 -9.25 -5.54
N MET A 97 8.11 -9.69 -6.79
CA MET A 97 7.15 -10.67 -7.29
C MET A 97 7.25 -11.99 -6.51
N GLU A 98 8.47 -12.44 -6.26
CA GLU A 98 8.69 -13.65 -5.48
C GLU A 98 8.20 -13.49 -4.05
N PHE A 99 8.49 -12.37 -3.43
CA PHE A 99 8.03 -12.08 -2.07
C PHE A 99 6.51 -12.17 -1.97
N ALA A 100 5.81 -11.58 -2.94
CA ALA A 100 4.35 -11.53 -2.93
C ALA A 100 3.69 -12.77 -3.58
N GLY A 101 4.47 -13.68 -4.15
CA GLY A 101 3.93 -14.86 -4.82
C GLY A 101 3.22 -14.54 -6.13
N ILE A 102 3.55 -13.42 -6.76
CA ILE A 102 2.92 -12.98 -8.01
C ILE A 102 3.58 -13.65 -9.20
N SER A 103 2.78 -14.18 -10.12
CA SER A 103 3.27 -14.74 -11.37
C SER A 103 2.54 -14.14 -12.57
N ASP A 104 1.34 -14.62 -12.90
CA ASP A 104 0.63 -14.25 -14.12
C ASP A 104 -0.36 -13.11 -13.96
N TYR A 105 -0.85 -12.90 -12.75
CA TYR A 105 -1.84 -11.88 -12.46
C TYR A 105 -1.51 -11.15 -11.16
N ALA A 106 -1.83 -9.88 -11.12
CA ALA A 106 -1.62 -9.05 -9.94
C ALA A 106 -2.92 -8.31 -9.61
N THR A 107 -3.29 -8.29 -8.35
CA THR A 107 -4.46 -7.57 -7.87
C THR A 107 -4.01 -6.28 -7.20
N PHE A 108 -4.53 -5.18 -7.69
CA PHE A 108 -4.27 -3.85 -7.16
C PHE A 108 -5.39 -3.48 -6.19
N ALA A 109 -5.04 -3.10 -4.99
CA ALA A 109 -6.01 -2.76 -3.95
C ALA A 109 -5.67 -1.42 -3.33
N GLY A 110 -6.60 -0.48 -3.38
CA GLY A 110 -6.41 0.83 -2.76
C GLY A 110 -6.45 0.75 -1.26
N LYS A 111 -5.60 1.54 -0.61
CA LYS A 111 -5.48 1.57 0.84
C LYS A 111 -5.35 3.02 1.31
N GLY A 112 -6.32 3.84 0.96
CA GLY A 112 -6.28 5.27 1.28
C GLY A 112 -5.29 6.01 0.38
N LYS A 113 -4.23 6.54 0.97
CA LYS A 113 -3.21 7.30 0.23
C LYS A 113 -2.19 6.42 -0.48
N THR A 114 -2.20 5.13 -0.21
CA THR A 114 -1.30 4.16 -0.82
C THR A 114 -2.13 3.09 -1.50
N PHE A 115 -1.47 2.20 -2.24
CA PHE A 115 -2.14 1.00 -2.74
C PHE A 115 -1.17 -0.17 -2.63
N GLN A 116 -1.71 -1.37 -2.79
CA GLN A 116 -0.93 -2.59 -2.68
C GLN A 116 -1.13 -3.45 -3.92
N ILE A 117 -0.12 -4.25 -4.22
CA ILE A 117 -0.18 -5.24 -5.29
C ILE A 117 -0.02 -6.61 -4.66
N TRP A 118 -0.97 -7.49 -4.96
CA TRP A 118 -1.10 -8.81 -4.36
C TRP A 118 -1.19 -9.89 -5.40
N GLU A 119 -0.82 -11.11 -5.01
CA GLU A 119 -1.25 -12.29 -5.73
C GLU A 119 -2.78 -12.41 -5.53
N PRO A 120 -3.57 -12.68 -6.59
CA PRO A 120 -5.04 -12.57 -6.49
C PRO A 120 -5.70 -13.44 -5.42
N GLU A 121 -5.29 -14.70 -5.29
CA GLU A 121 -5.88 -15.59 -4.30
C GLU A 121 -5.48 -15.20 -2.89
N ALA A 122 -4.23 -14.82 -2.69
CA ALA A 122 -3.75 -14.34 -1.40
C ALA A 122 -4.51 -13.09 -0.97
N PHE A 123 -4.79 -12.19 -1.92
CA PHE A 123 -5.58 -11.00 -1.63
C PHE A 123 -6.99 -11.35 -1.17
N LYS A 124 -7.62 -12.28 -1.88
CA LYS A 124 -8.98 -12.70 -1.56
C LYS A 124 -9.06 -13.25 -0.13
N GLN A 125 -8.12 -14.11 0.25
CA GLN A 125 -8.05 -14.68 1.58
C GLN A 125 -7.83 -13.60 2.64
N GLU A 126 -6.93 -12.68 2.38
CA GLU A 126 -6.62 -11.62 3.33
C GLU A 126 -7.79 -10.64 3.48
N LEU A 127 -8.49 -10.35 2.39
CA LEU A 127 -9.68 -9.52 2.42
C LEU A 127 -10.79 -10.16 3.28
N ASP A 128 -11.00 -11.46 3.15
CA ASP A 128 -11.99 -12.17 3.95
C ASP A 128 -11.63 -12.12 5.44
N LYS A 129 -10.37 -12.31 5.79
CA LYS A 129 -9.90 -12.19 7.16
C LYS A 129 -10.12 -10.77 7.70
N ALA A 130 -9.79 -9.76 6.89
CA ALA A 130 -9.96 -8.37 7.29
C ALA A 130 -11.43 -8.03 7.52
N ARG A 131 -12.31 -8.50 6.66
CA ARG A 131 -13.76 -8.29 6.81
C ARG A 131 -14.29 -8.93 8.08
N ASN A 132 -13.83 -10.13 8.41
CA ASN A 132 -14.26 -10.81 9.63
C ASN A 132 -13.79 -10.04 10.87
N LYS A 133 -12.57 -9.55 10.86
CA LYS A 133 -12.04 -8.74 11.96
C LYS A 133 -12.81 -7.42 12.12
N VAL A 134 -13.19 -6.80 11.00
CA VAL A 134 -13.99 -5.57 11.04
C VAL A 134 -15.36 -5.85 11.63
N LYS A 135 -15.98 -6.96 11.29
CA LYS A 135 -17.27 -7.36 11.90
C LYS A 135 -17.14 -7.47 13.42
N GLU A 136 -16.08 -8.10 13.90
CA GLU A 136 -15.84 -8.26 15.33
C GLU A 136 -15.60 -6.90 16.02
N LYS A 137 -14.96 -5.98 15.31
CA LYS A 137 -14.54 -4.69 15.87
C LYS A 137 -15.42 -3.52 15.42
N ARG A 138 -16.54 -3.79 14.77
CA ARG A 138 -17.38 -2.70 14.25
C ARG A 138 -17.92 -1.79 15.34
N GLY A 139 -18.02 -2.29 16.56
CA GLY A 139 -18.42 -1.46 17.70
C GLY A 139 -17.44 -0.35 17.99
N LEU A 140 -16.13 -0.64 17.82
CA LEU A 140 -15.10 0.38 17.98
C LEU A 140 -15.19 1.46 16.90
N LEU A 141 -15.40 1.05 15.65
CA LEU A 141 -15.55 2.00 14.56
C LEU A 141 -16.77 2.89 14.78
N ARG A 142 -17.90 2.30 15.16
CA ARG A 142 -19.13 3.03 15.40
C ARG A 142 -18.96 3.99 16.57
N PHE A 143 -18.25 3.58 17.62
CA PHE A 143 -17.97 4.41 18.75
C PHE A 143 -17.10 5.61 18.37
N GLN A 144 -16.08 5.41 17.56
CA GLN A 144 -15.21 6.49 17.08
C GLN A 144 -15.97 7.47 16.20
N VAL A 145 -16.80 6.99 15.29
CA VAL A 145 -17.63 7.85 14.45
C VAL A 145 -18.61 8.65 15.31
N ARG A 146 -19.22 8.01 16.30
CA ARG A 146 -20.13 8.68 17.19
C ARG A 146 -19.43 9.77 18.01
N ASN A 147 -18.20 9.55 18.42
CA ASN A 147 -17.43 10.56 19.13
C ASN A 147 -17.05 11.74 18.26
N GLU A 148 -16.74 11.53 16.99
CA GLU A 148 -16.44 12.60 16.05
C GLU A 148 -17.62 13.52 15.85
N THR A 149 -18.83 12.96 15.79
CA THR A 149 -20.03 13.75 15.62
C THR A 149 -20.77 13.97 16.91
N GLY A 150 -20.33 13.32 17.95
CA GLY A 150 -21.06 13.25 19.20
C GLY A 150 -21.08 14.55 19.93
N GLY A 151 -20.05 15.32 19.76
CA GLY A 151 -20.04 16.65 20.30
C GLY A 151 -21.26 17.40 19.92
N GLN A 152 -21.90 17.02 18.86
CA GLN A 152 -23.07 17.68 18.35
C GLN A 152 -24.38 17.07 18.80
N ASN A 153 -24.38 15.77 19.00
CA ASN A 153 -25.62 15.04 19.19
C ASN A 153 -25.81 14.39 20.52
N ASP A 154 -24.75 14.20 21.23
CA ASP A 154 -24.85 13.47 22.42
C ASP A 154 -25.59 14.09 23.47
N ARG A 155 -25.93 15.26 23.31
CA ARG A 155 -26.75 15.97 24.22
C ARG A 155 -28.14 15.61 24.12
N SER A 156 -28.48 15.02 23.09
CA SER A 156 -29.87 14.66 22.84
C SER A 156 -30.31 13.52 23.70
#